data_178be2fed7ea26483cb7cdd2956020e3
#
_entry.id   178be2fed7ea26483cb7cdd2956020e3
#
_cell.length_a   1.000
_cell.length_b   1.000
_cell.length_c   1.000
_cell.angle_alpha   90.00
_cell.angle_beta   90.00
_cell.angle_gamma   90.00
#
_symmetry.space_group_name_H-M   'P 1'
#
loop_
_entity.id
_entity.type
_entity.pdbx_description
1 polymer ?
#
loop_
_entity_poly.entity_id
_entity_poly.type
_entity_poly.pdbx_seq_one_letter_code
_entity_poly.pdbx_strand_id
1 'polypeptide(L)'
;VLVLLARAVATGSVLAALTDPAVVDALALSTLTTSICVVLVLVLGIPLALLLARSHFRGSALLETIVDLPIVLPPSVAGIALLLVLGRRGLLGDPLAALGLTLPFTTAAVVLAQFFVAAPFFIRSARAGLAGVEREIEDAARVDGATERQVFRYVTAPLAAPALAAGLVTAWARALGEFGATIIFAGSIEGRTQTLPLVVYGEFQSSNLDASIAASAVLVIAALIALLLVRGLHWSRALDARGAG
;
A
#
# COMPACT_ATOMS: atom_id res chain seq x y z
N VAL A 1 16.11 5.79 -13.69
CA VAL A 1 16.12 4.38 -13.23
C VAL A 1 17.20 3.59 -13.95
N LEU A 2 17.22 3.55 -15.29
CA LEU A 2 18.21 2.74 -16.05
C LEU A 2 19.65 3.14 -15.74
N VAL A 3 19.97 4.42 -15.69
CA VAL A 3 21.32 4.93 -15.34
C VAL A 3 21.71 4.54 -13.91
N LEU A 4 20.77 4.61 -12.96
CA LEU A 4 20.99 4.19 -11.58
C LEU A 4 21.33 2.70 -11.52
N LEU A 5 20.51 1.85 -12.15
CA LEU A 5 20.74 0.40 -12.19
C LEU A 5 22.06 0.05 -12.90
N ALA A 6 22.33 0.68 -14.05
CA ALA A 6 23.58 0.45 -14.79
C ALA A 6 24.81 0.82 -13.94
N ARG A 7 24.78 1.95 -13.21
CA ARG A 7 25.86 2.36 -12.31
C ARG A 7 26.01 1.37 -11.15
N ALA A 8 24.91 0.99 -10.49
CA ALA A 8 24.94 0.08 -9.36
C ALA A 8 25.45 -1.32 -9.74
N VAL A 9 25.15 -1.80 -10.96
CA VAL A 9 25.68 -3.07 -11.48
C VAL A 9 27.16 -2.94 -11.85
N ALA A 10 27.54 -1.86 -12.55
CA ALA A 10 28.93 -1.63 -12.98
C ALA A 10 29.91 -1.52 -11.79
N THR A 11 29.46 -0.94 -10.68
CA THR A 11 30.27 -0.80 -9.45
C THR A 11 30.20 -2.01 -8.53
N GLY A 12 29.35 -3.02 -8.81
CA GLY A 12 29.12 -4.16 -7.91
C GLY A 12 28.46 -3.77 -6.58
N SER A 13 27.99 -2.53 -6.45
CA SER A 13 27.48 -1.98 -5.19
C SER A 13 26.15 -2.62 -4.74
N VAL A 14 25.39 -3.23 -5.65
CA VAL A 14 24.16 -3.98 -5.30
C VAL A 14 24.48 -5.17 -4.40
N LEU A 15 25.53 -5.96 -4.73
CA LEU A 15 25.94 -7.11 -3.92
C LEU A 15 26.45 -6.64 -2.54
N ALA A 16 27.23 -5.56 -2.49
CA ALA A 16 27.68 -4.97 -1.25
C ALA A 16 26.49 -4.50 -0.38
N ALA A 17 25.49 -3.85 -0.97
CA ALA A 17 24.28 -3.42 -0.26
C ALA A 17 23.48 -4.61 0.30
N LEU A 18 23.38 -5.72 -0.42
CA LEU A 18 22.68 -6.93 0.05
C LEU A 18 23.45 -7.68 1.16
N THR A 19 24.71 -7.34 1.42
CA THR A 19 25.48 -7.83 2.57
C THR A 19 25.51 -6.85 3.74
N ASP A 20 24.99 -5.63 3.55
CA ASP A 20 24.89 -4.62 4.61
C ASP A 20 23.66 -4.93 5.51
N PRO A 21 23.88 -5.20 6.81
CA PRO A 21 22.79 -5.50 7.72
C PRO A 21 21.69 -4.42 7.75
N ALA A 22 22.06 -3.13 7.69
CA ALA A 22 21.10 -2.03 7.72
C ALA A 22 20.18 -2.04 6.48
N VAL A 23 20.70 -2.35 5.30
CA VAL A 23 19.92 -2.48 4.07
C VAL A 23 19.01 -3.71 4.10
N VAL A 24 19.51 -4.85 4.58
CA VAL A 24 18.75 -6.10 4.68
C VAL A 24 17.61 -5.95 5.68
N ASP A 25 17.86 -5.39 6.87
CA ASP A 25 16.85 -5.15 7.89
C ASP A 25 15.79 -4.15 7.40
N ALA A 26 16.21 -3.08 6.72
CA ALA A 26 15.30 -2.10 6.14
C ALA A 26 14.45 -2.70 4.99
N LEU A 27 15.00 -3.60 4.18
CA LEU A 27 14.26 -4.33 3.15
C LEU A 27 13.23 -5.27 3.77
N ALA A 28 13.62 -6.02 4.80
CA ALA A 28 12.73 -6.90 5.54
C ALA A 28 11.59 -6.12 6.20
N LEU A 29 11.90 -5.00 6.85
CA LEU A 29 10.93 -4.11 7.47
C LEU A 29 9.98 -3.50 6.43
N SER A 30 10.51 -3.00 5.29
CA SER A 30 9.68 -2.46 4.20
C SER A 30 8.72 -3.50 3.65
N THR A 31 9.19 -4.72 3.44
CA THR A 31 8.36 -5.83 2.94
C THR A 31 7.29 -6.22 3.95
N LEU A 32 7.64 -6.33 5.23
CA LEU A 32 6.70 -6.65 6.31
C LEU A 32 5.61 -5.58 6.45
N THR A 33 6.02 -4.32 6.59
CA THR A 33 5.06 -3.20 6.81
C THR A 33 4.16 -2.98 5.61
N THR A 34 4.70 -3.08 4.39
CA THR A 34 3.91 -2.98 3.17
C THR A 34 2.92 -4.17 3.04
N SER A 35 3.32 -5.38 3.42
CA SER A 35 2.42 -6.54 3.41
C SER A 35 1.27 -6.36 4.40
N ILE A 36 1.55 -5.90 5.62
CA ILE A 36 0.52 -5.58 6.62
C ILE A 36 -0.39 -4.46 6.09
N CYS A 37 0.18 -3.41 5.51
CA CYS A 37 -0.57 -2.32 4.89
C CYS A 37 -1.54 -2.84 3.82
N VAL A 38 -1.09 -3.72 2.94
CA VAL A 38 -1.90 -4.33 1.88
C VAL A 38 -3.07 -5.14 2.45
N VAL A 39 -2.83 -5.92 3.51
CA VAL A 39 -3.90 -6.64 4.21
C VAL A 39 -4.93 -5.67 4.79
N LEU A 40 -4.49 -4.59 5.44
CA LEU A 40 -5.40 -3.56 5.96
C LEU A 40 -6.19 -2.88 4.84
N VAL A 41 -5.53 -2.57 3.71
CA VAL A 41 -6.18 -2.00 2.53
C VAL A 41 -7.26 -2.92 1.97
N LEU A 42 -7.03 -4.23 1.94
CA LEU A 42 -8.05 -5.20 1.51
C LEU A 42 -9.20 -5.27 2.50
N VAL A 43 -8.90 -5.43 3.79
CA VAL A 43 -9.91 -5.64 4.84
C VAL A 43 -10.81 -4.43 5.01
N LEU A 44 -10.25 -3.21 4.98
CA LEU A 44 -10.99 -1.97 5.17
C LEU A 44 -11.45 -1.34 3.85
N GLY A 45 -10.64 -1.47 2.81
CA GLY A 45 -10.89 -0.83 1.51
C GLY A 45 -11.98 -1.53 0.70
N ILE A 46 -12.09 -2.87 0.72
CA ILE A 46 -13.15 -3.58 -0.01
C ILE A 46 -14.54 -3.19 0.49
N PRO A 47 -14.85 -3.26 1.80
CA PRO A 47 -16.16 -2.82 2.31
C PRO A 47 -16.45 -1.35 2.01
N LEU A 48 -15.47 -0.48 2.14
CA LEU A 48 -15.63 0.94 1.86
C LEU A 48 -15.86 1.19 0.35
N ALA A 49 -15.10 0.53 -0.51
CA ALA A 49 -15.29 0.61 -1.95
C ALA A 49 -16.67 0.09 -2.39
N LEU A 50 -17.14 -1.02 -1.78
CA LEU A 50 -18.46 -1.58 -2.03
C LEU A 50 -19.56 -0.62 -1.59
N LEU A 51 -19.44 -0.03 -0.41
CA LEU A 51 -20.35 1.00 0.09
C LEU A 51 -20.44 2.17 -0.90
N LEU A 52 -19.31 2.71 -1.33
CA LEU A 52 -19.25 3.84 -2.27
C LEU A 52 -19.72 3.48 -3.68
N ALA A 53 -19.58 2.21 -4.12
CA ALA A 53 -20.01 1.76 -5.43
C ALA A 53 -21.53 1.50 -5.53
N ARG A 54 -22.15 1.05 -4.43
CA ARG A 54 -23.52 0.53 -4.42
C ARG A 54 -24.52 1.41 -3.73
N SER A 55 -24.09 2.32 -2.85
CA SER A 55 -24.95 3.12 -2.01
C SER A 55 -24.92 4.60 -2.41
N HIS A 56 -26.11 5.17 -2.67
CA HIS A 56 -26.32 6.60 -2.81
C HIS A 56 -26.95 7.14 -1.52
N PHE A 57 -26.11 7.61 -0.59
CA PHE A 57 -26.56 8.18 0.67
C PHE A 57 -26.10 9.64 0.80
N ARG A 58 -26.83 10.40 1.65
CA ARG A 58 -26.43 11.77 1.97
C ARG A 58 -25.05 11.75 2.64
N GLY A 59 -24.05 12.41 2.02
CA GLY A 59 -22.67 12.44 2.52
C GLY A 59 -21.70 11.48 1.79
N SER A 60 -22.16 10.69 0.81
CA SER A 60 -21.26 9.85 0.01
C SER A 60 -20.15 10.68 -0.68
N ALA A 61 -20.50 11.84 -1.24
CA ALA A 61 -19.53 12.76 -1.85
C ALA A 61 -18.50 13.29 -0.84
N LEU A 62 -18.91 13.58 0.41
CA LEU A 62 -18.00 13.99 1.46
C LEU A 62 -17.05 12.84 1.83
N LEU A 63 -17.58 11.63 1.99
CA LEU A 63 -16.77 10.45 2.29
C LEU A 63 -15.76 10.16 1.17
N GLU A 64 -16.17 10.27 -0.10
CA GLU A 64 -15.27 10.18 -1.25
C GLU A 64 -14.15 11.22 -1.18
N THR A 65 -14.50 12.48 -0.90
CA THR A 65 -13.53 13.57 -0.75
C THR A 65 -12.53 13.28 0.37
N ILE A 66 -13.00 12.78 1.52
CA ILE A 66 -12.14 12.40 2.65
C ILE A 66 -11.21 11.24 2.26
N VAL A 67 -11.71 10.23 1.55
CA VAL A 67 -10.91 9.11 1.06
C VAL A 67 -9.86 9.57 0.06
N ASP A 68 -10.19 10.52 -0.81
CA ASP A 68 -9.29 11.02 -1.84
C ASP A 68 -8.29 12.09 -1.32
N LEU A 69 -8.54 12.66 -0.16
CA LEU A 69 -7.69 13.72 0.43
C LEU A 69 -6.19 13.36 0.46
N PRO A 70 -5.78 12.14 0.88
CA PRO A 70 -4.36 11.77 0.90
C PRO A 70 -3.67 11.78 -0.47
N ILE A 71 -4.42 11.67 -1.58
CA ILE A 71 -3.84 11.71 -2.93
C ILE A 71 -3.32 13.13 -3.26
N VAL A 72 -4.02 14.14 -2.76
CA VAL A 72 -3.71 15.55 -3.04
C VAL A 72 -2.69 16.11 -2.04
N LEU A 73 -2.68 15.57 -0.82
CA LEU A 73 -1.76 16.05 0.22
C LEU A 73 -0.30 15.68 -0.09
N PRO A 74 0.64 16.63 0.04
CA PRO A 74 2.05 16.26 0.10
C PRO A 74 2.30 15.24 1.21
N PRO A 75 3.08 14.18 0.97
CA PRO A 75 3.28 13.10 1.96
C PRO A 75 3.79 13.59 3.32
N SER A 76 4.64 14.62 3.35
CA SER A 76 5.10 15.25 4.60
C SER A 76 3.95 15.90 5.39
N VAL A 77 3.01 16.56 4.71
CA VAL A 77 1.81 17.13 5.33
C VAL A 77 0.92 16.03 5.90
N ALA A 78 0.79 14.90 5.19
CA ALA A 78 0.10 13.72 5.68
C ALA A 78 0.72 13.20 6.99
N GLY A 79 2.05 13.13 7.07
CA GLY A 79 2.77 12.75 8.29
C GLY A 79 2.51 13.69 9.47
N ILE A 80 2.49 15.01 9.22
CA ILE A 80 2.14 16.01 10.25
C ILE A 80 0.69 15.82 10.69
N ALA A 81 -0.25 15.62 9.77
CA ALA A 81 -1.65 15.37 10.10
C ALA A 81 -1.81 14.12 10.99
N LEU A 82 -1.11 13.03 10.67
CA LEU A 82 -1.09 11.83 11.50
C LEU A 82 -0.52 12.10 12.91
N LEU A 83 0.53 12.91 13.01
CA LEU A 83 1.08 13.33 14.32
C LEU A 83 0.08 14.18 15.12
N LEU A 84 -0.65 15.09 14.48
CA LEU A 84 -1.64 15.93 15.15
C LEU A 84 -2.86 15.13 15.63
N VAL A 85 -3.18 14.03 14.96
CA VAL A 85 -4.31 13.16 15.35
C VAL A 85 -3.86 12.07 16.31
N LEU A 86 -2.81 11.32 15.97
CA LEU A 86 -2.40 10.08 16.64
C LEU A 86 -1.14 10.24 17.52
N GLY A 87 -0.54 11.45 17.53
CA GLY A 87 0.62 11.76 18.34
C GLY A 87 0.30 11.76 19.83
N ARG A 88 1.32 11.70 20.69
CA ARG A 88 1.16 11.71 22.15
C ARG A 88 0.39 12.94 22.68
N ARG A 89 0.54 14.08 22.01
CA ARG A 89 -0.17 15.35 22.29
C ARG A 89 -1.22 15.65 21.24
N GLY A 90 -1.58 14.65 20.43
CA GLY A 90 -2.58 14.78 19.37
C GLY A 90 -4.00 14.58 19.89
N LEU A 91 -4.98 14.76 19.01
CA LEU A 91 -6.41 14.66 19.30
C LEU A 91 -6.81 13.32 19.97
N LEU A 92 -6.19 12.22 19.54
CA LEU A 92 -6.42 10.86 20.07
C LEU A 92 -5.28 10.38 21.00
N GLY A 93 -4.35 11.26 21.38
CA GLY A 93 -3.19 10.91 22.17
C GLY A 93 -3.57 10.37 23.55
N ASP A 94 -4.40 11.09 24.32
CA ASP A 94 -4.86 10.66 25.64
C ASP A 94 -5.71 9.38 25.60
N PRO A 95 -6.71 9.22 24.72
CA PRO A 95 -7.43 7.95 24.56
C PRO A 95 -6.53 6.76 24.22
N LEU A 96 -5.55 6.94 23.36
CA LEU A 96 -4.60 5.88 23.00
C LEU A 96 -3.68 5.54 24.19
N ALA A 97 -3.21 6.55 24.92
CA ALA A 97 -2.38 6.35 26.11
C ALA A 97 -3.14 5.61 27.21
N ALA A 98 -4.43 5.88 27.41
CA ALA A 98 -5.30 5.16 28.33
C ALA A 98 -5.43 3.66 28.01
N LEU A 99 -5.28 3.30 26.71
CA LEU A 99 -5.22 1.91 26.24
C LEU A 99 -3.80 1.32 26.24
N GLY A 100 -2.81 2.05 26.75
CA GLY A 100 -1.41 1.65 26.75
C GLY A 100 -0.74 1.71 25.35
N LEU A 101 -1.36 2.40 24.39
CA LEU A 101 -0.89 2.49 23.00
C LEU A 101 -0.15 3.81 22.77
N THR A 102 1.07 3.73 22.27
CA THR A 102 1.82 4.88 21.74
C THR A 102 2.21 4.58 20.30
N LEU A 103 1.63 5.29 19.34
CA LEU A 103 1.83 5.03 17.93
C LEU A 103 3.09 5.67 17.33
N PRO A 104 3.41 6.97 17.55
CA PRO A 104 4.58 7.59 16.95
C PRO A 104 5.88 6.85 17.26
N PHE A 105 6.77 6.81 16.27
CA PHE A 105 8.08 6.16 16.34
C PHE A 105 8.02 4.63 16.58
N THR A 106 6.97 4.00 16.06
CA THR A 106 6.78 2.54 16.09
C THR A 106 6.63 1.97 14.69
N THR A 107 6.82 0.65 14.53
CA THR A 107 6.51 -0.05 13.28
C THR A 107 5.03 0.09 12.87
N ALA A 108 4.12 0.18 13.85
CA ALA A 108 2.71 0.46 13.59
C ALA A 108 2.49 1.85 12.96
N ALA A 109 3.29 2.87 13.34
CA ALA A 109 3.25 4.17 12.69
C ALA A 109 3.68 4.12 11.23
N VAL A 110 4.67 3.27 10.88
CA VAL A 110 5.07 3.04 9.49
C VAL A 110 3.88 2.48 8.71
N VAL A 111 3.24 1.43 9.21
CA VAL A 111 2.07 0.80 8.56
C VAL A 111 0.92 1.81 8.39
N LEU A 112 0.63 2.62 9.41
CA LEU A 112 -0.43 3.63 9.33
C LEU A 112 -0.10 4.74 8.33
N ALA A 113 1.15 5.19 8.25
CA ALA A 113 1.59 6.16 7.24
C ALA A 113 1.44 5.58 5.83
N GLN A 114 1.90 4.35 5.61
CA GLN A 114 1.74 3.64 4.35
C GLN A 114 0.26 3.46 3.99
N PHE A 115 -0.57 3.01 4.94
CA PHE A 115 -2.00 2.83 4.74
C PHE A 115 -2.71 4.13 4.36
N PHE A 116 -2.46 5.21 5.11
CA PHE A 116 -3.07 6.51 4.85
C PHE A 116 -2.83 6.99 3.41
N VAL A 117 -1.61 6.81 2.91
CA VAL A 117 -1.23 7.28 1.57
C VAL A 117 -1.61 6.28 0.46
N ALA A 118 -1.63 4.98 0.74
CA ALA A 118 -1.86 3.95 -0.27
C ALA A 118 -3.33 3.54 -0.43
N ALA A 119 -4.13 3.58 0.64
CA ALA A 119 -5.52 3.12 0.63
C ALA A 119 -6.40 3.78 -0.44
N PRO A 120 -6.33 5.10 -0.68
CA PRO A 120 -7.15 5.75 -1.70
C PRO A 120 -6.97 5.16 -3.10
N PHE A 121 -5.76 4.78 -3.46
CA PHE A 121 -5.48 4.19 -4.79
C PHE A 121 -6.20 2.86 -4.99
N PHE A 122 -6.23 2.02 -3.97
CA PHE A 122 -6.99 0.79 -4.00
C PHE A 122 -8.50 1.05 -4.02
N ILE A 123 -8.99 1.91 -3.10
CA ILE A 123 -10.43 2.17 -2.93
C ILE A 123 -11.03 2.72 -4.23
N ARG A 124 -10.35 3.64 -4.91
CA ARG A 124 -10.80 4.18 -6.20
C ARG A 124 -10.89 3.11 -7.29
N SER A 125 -9.85 2.29 -7.43
CA SER A 125 -9.82 1.21 -8.41
C SER A 125 -10.87 0.14 -8.10
N ALA A 126 -10.98 -0.26 -6.85
CA ALA A 126 -11.96 -1.23 -6.37
C ALA A 126 -13.39 -0.73 -6.60
N ARG A 127 -13.67 0.54 -6.23
CA ARG A 127 -14.98 1.17 -6.48
C ARG A 127 -15.35 1.17 -7.96
N ALA A 128 -14.43 1.56 -8.84
CA ALA A 128 -14.68 1.57 -10.28
C ALA A 128 -14.99 0.16 -10.81
N GLY A 129 -14.22 -0.85 -10.39
CA GLY A 129 -14.46 -2.24 -10.75
C GLY A 129 -15.78 -2.79 -10.22
N LEU A 130 -16.10 -2.52 -8.96
CA LEU A 130 -17.36 -2.96 -8.33
C LEU A 130 -18.58 -2.25 -8.93
N ALA A 131 -18.47 -0.96 -9.28
CA ALA A 131 -19.54 -0.22 -9.94
C ALA A 131 -19.79 -0.68 -11.38
N GLY A 132 -18.76 -1.23 -12.05
CA GLY A 132 -18.85 -1.76 -13.42
C GLY A 132 -19.50 -3.14 -13.51
N VAL A 133 -19.80 -3.82 -12.41
CA VAL A 133 -20.53 -5.09 -12.42
C VAL A 133 -22.02 -4.81 -12.63
N GLU A 134 -22.61 -5.40 -13.68
CA GLU A 134 -24.02 -5.25 -14.02
C GLU A 134 -24.90 -5.82 -12.91
N ARG A 135 -25.89 -5.01 -12.47
CA ARG A 135 -26.81 -5.39 -11.37
C ARG A 135 -27.70 -6.56 -11.76
N GLU A 136 -28.04 -6.68 -13.03
CA GLU A 136 -28.87 -7.76 -13.58
C GLU A 136 -28.26 -9.13 -13.33
N ILE A 137 -26.94 -9.26 -13.38
CA ILE A 137 -26.22 -10.51 -13.09
C ILE A 137 -26.31 -10.86 -11.59
N GLU A 138 -26.16 -9.86 -10.74
CA GLU A 138 -26.31 -10.03 -9.29
C GLU A 138 -27.76 -10.39 -8.91
N ASP A 139 -28.75 -9.73 -9.54
CA ASP A 139 -30.17 -9.96 -9.29
C ASP A 139 -30.59 -11.36 -9.77
N ALA A 140 -30.08 -11.84 -10.92
CA ALA A 140 -30.30 -13.22 -11.37
C ALA A 140 -29.82 -14.24 -10.33
N ALA A 141 -28.62 -14.04 -9.77
CA ALA A 141 -28.10 -14.92 -8.71
C ALA A 141 -28.97 -14.88 -7.45
N ARG A 142 -29.55 -13.72 -7.08
CA ARG A 142 -30.49 -13.57 -5.96
C ARG A 142 -31.80 -14.34 -6.22
N VAL A 143 -32.32 -14.28 -7.44
CA VAL A 143 -33.52 -15.03 -7.85
C VAL A 143 -33.28 -16.54 -7.73
N ASP A 144 -32.07 -17.00 -8.06
CA ASP A 144 -31.65 -18.41 -7.88
C ASP A 144 -31.41 -18.81 -6.40
N GLY A 145 -31.66 -17.89 -5.46
CA GLY A 145 -31.59 -18.14 -4.03
C GLY A 145 -30.21 -17.89 -3.37
N ALA A 146 -29.29 -17.23 -4.08
CA ALA A 146 -27.99 -16.87 -3.51
C ALA A 146 -28.13 -15.77 -2.43
N THR A 147 -27.45 -15.97 -1.32
CA THR A 147 -27.31 -14.93 -0.27
C THR A 147 -26.38 -13.82 -0.74
N GLU A 148 -26.48 -12.61 -0.16
CA GLU A 148 -25.62 -11.46 -0.49
C GLU A 148 -24.10 -11.81 -0.43
N ARG A 149 -23.71 -12.63 0.54
CA ARG A 149 -22.34 -13.13 0.66
C ARG A 149 -21.94 -14.02 -0.50
N GLN A 150 -22.85 -14.85 -0.98
CA GLN A 150 -22.64 -15.74 -2.15
C GLN A 150 -22.58 -14.92 -3.44
N VAL A 151 -23.50 -13.95 -3.61
CA VAL A 151 -23.47 -13.00 -4.73
C VAL A 151 -22.14 -12.27 -4.78
N PHE A 152 -21.71 -11.69 -3.65
CA PHE A 152 -20.41 -11.02 -3.61
C PHE A 152 -19.24 -11.97 -3.96
N ARG A 153 -19.19 -13.15 -3.34
CA ARG A 153 -18.06 -14.08 -3.48
C ARG A 153 -17.97 -14.72 -4.86
N TYR A 154 -19.12 -15.09 -5.45
CA TYR A 154 -19.17 -15.91 -6.67
C TYR A 154 -19.51 -15.10 -7.92
N VAL A 155 -20.05 -13.90 -7.81
CA VAL A 155 -20.42 -13.04 -8.92
C VAL A 155 -19.62 -11.72 -8.90
N THR A 156 -19.87 -10.88 -7.90
CA THR A 156 -19.33 -9.49 -7.88
C THR A 156 -17.81 -9.46 -7.81
N ALA A 157 -17.21 -10.18 -6.85
CA ALA A 157 -15.77 -10.14 -6.65
C ALA A 157 -14.97 -10.76 -7.81
N PRO A 158 -15.38 -11.89 -8.42
CA PRO A 158 -14.71 -12.41 -9.62
C PRO A 158 -14.79 -11.47 -10.82
N LEU A 159 -15.94 -10.85 -11.08
CA LEU A 159 -16.11 -9.88 -12.17
C LEU A 159 -15.30 -8.60 -11.95
N ALA A 160 -15.21 -8.12 -10.71
CA ALA A 160 -14.39 -6.97 -10.34
C ALA A 160 -12.90 -7.29 -10.16
N ALA A 161 -12.49 -8.58 -10.15
CA ALA A 161 -11.15 -9.01 -9.82
C ALA A 161 -10.01 -8.30 -10.58
N PRO A 162 -10.13 -8.01 -11.89
CA PRO A 162 -9.08 -7.26 -12.60
C PRO A 162 -8.83 -5.87 -12.02
N ALA A 163 -9.89 -5.14 -11.66
CA ALA A 163 -9.79 -3.80 -11.07
C ALA A 163 -9.29 -3.87 -9.62
N LEU A 164 -9.76 -4.84 -8.84
CA LEU A 164 -9.28 -5.09 -7.47
C LEU A 164 -7.78 -5.38 -7.47
N ALA A 165 -7.31 -6.22 -8.38
CA ALA A 165 -5.91 -6.57 -8.50
C ALA A 165 -5.06 -5.37 -8.97
N ALA A 166 -5.51 -4.59 -9.95
CA ALA A 166 -4.82 -3.40 -10.40
C ALA A 166 -4.69 -2.36 -9.28
N GLY A 167 -5.77 -2.14 -8.52
CA GLY A 167 -5.78 -1.27 -7.35
C GLY A 167 -4.82 -1.76 -6.26
N LEU A 168 -4.77 -3.06 -6.02
CA LEU A 168 -3.88 -3.65 -5.01
C LEU A 168 -2.40 -3.48 -5.37
N VAL A 169 -2.05 -3.71 -6.63
CA VAL A 169 -0.68 -3.50 -7.13
C VAL A 169 -0.28 -2.04 -6.98
N THR A 170 -1.18 -1.11 -7.32
CA THR A 170 -0.91 0.33 -7.21
C THR A 170 -0.74 0.75 -5.75
N ALA A 171 -1.61 0.29 -4.85
CA ALA A 171 -1.51 0.57 -3.43
C ALA A 171 -0.23 -0.03 -2.82
N TRP A 172 0.12 -1.27 -3.19
CA TRP A 172 1.36 -1.91 -2.77
C TRP A 172 2.60 -1.11 -3.19
N ALA A 173 2.68 -0.73 -4.46
CA ALA A 173 3.80 0.05 -4.98
C ALA A 173 3.91 1.43 -4.29
N ARG A 174 2.74 2.06 -4.03
CA ARG A 174 2.68 3.34 -3.32
C ARG A 174 3.12 3.22 -1.86
N ALA A 175 2.73 2.14 -1.18
CA ALA A 175 3.13 1.86 0.20
C ALA A 175 4.63 1.55 0.31
N LEU A 176 5.17 0.72 -0.60
CA LEU A 176 6.59 0.35 -0.58
C LEU A 176 7.52 1.56 -0.76
N GLY A 177 7.14 2.50 -1.64
CA GLY A 177 7.88 3.74 -1.89
C GLY A 177 7.56 4.87 -0.93
N GLU A 178 6.76 4.62 0.14
CA GLU A 178 6.38 5.71 1.06
C GLU A 178 7.58 6.15 1.91
N PHE A 179 7.81 7.45 1.88
CA PHE A 179 8.91 8.10 2.58
C PHE A 179 8.41 9.28 3.44
N GLY A 180 7.68 10.22 2.84
CA GLY A 180 7.40 11.52 3.43
C GLY A 180 6.55 11.49 4.69
N ALA A 181 5.46 10.71 4.68
CA ALA A 181 4.62 10.55 5.87
C ALA A 181 5.34 9.69 6.93
N THR A 182 6.10 8.69 6.49
CA THR A 182 6.83 7.79 7.36
C THR A 182 7.90 8.52 8.15
N ILE A 183 8.76 9.33 7.51
CA ILE A 183 9.84 10.05 8.21
C ILE A 183 9.31 10.99 9.28
N ILE A 184 8.18 11.64 9.02
CA ILE A 184 7.57 12.60 9.95
C ILE A 184 6.85 11.90 11.10
N PHE A 185 6.06 10.83 10.83
CA PHE A 185 5.22 10.19 11.83
C PHE A 185 5.92 9.05 12.58
N ALA A 186 6.71 8.25 11.86
CA ALA A 186 7.42 7.10 12.43
C ALA A 186 8.91 7.35 12.70
N GLY A 187 9.50 8.39 12.10
CA GLY A 187 10.93 8.63 12.16
C GLY A 187 11.75 7.62 11.36
N SER A 188 13.08 7.64 11.57
CA SER A 188 14.02 6.69 10.94
C SER A 188 14.88 6.06 12.04
N ILE A 189 14.36 5.02 12.67
CA ILE A 189 15.03 4.27 13.75
C ILE A 189 15.44 2.91 13.19
N GLU A 190 16.74 2.64 13.13
CA GLU A 190 17.30 1.38 12.66
C GLU A 190 16.67 0.19 13.39
N GLY A 191 16.37 -0.88 12.65
CA GLY A 191 15.71 -2.09 13.16
C GLY A 191 14.25 -1.92 13.61
N ARG A 192 13.67 -0.69 13.56
CA ARG A 192 12.32 -0.44 14.08
C ARG A 192 11.39 0.29 13.12
N THR A 193 11.84 1.40 12.53
CA THR A 193 11.02 2.22 11.63
C THR A 193 11.73 2.62 10.35
N GLN A 194 13.02 2.34 10.25
CA GLN A 194 13.84 2.68 9.09
C GLN A 194 13.52 1.74 7.92
N THR A 195 12.61 2.17 7.05
CA THR A 195 12.32 1.49 5.80
C THR A 195 13.40 1.74 4.74
N LEU A 196 13.44 0.96 3.68
CA LEU A 196 14.46 1.08 2.64
C LEU A 196 14.49 2.48 1.97
N PRO A 197 13.35 3.16 1.68
CA PRO A 197 13.38 4.57 1.26
C PRO A 197 14.04 5.51 2.29
N LEU A 198 13.94 5.22 3.58
CA LEU A 198 14.58 6.01 4.63
C LEU A 198 16.10 5.78 4.69
N VAL A 199 16.55 4.55 4.43
CA VAL A 199 17.99 4.25 4.26
C VAL A 199 18.54 5.02 3.06
N VAL A 200 17.88 4.95 1.90
CA VAL A 200 18.29 5.71 0.70
C VAL A 200 18.47 7.20 1.01
N TYR A 201 17.54 7.78 1.73
CA TYR A 201 17.60 9.19 2.12
C TYR A 201 18.70 9.47 3.14
N GLY A 202 18.86 8.64 4.15
CA GLY A 202 19.89 8.76 5.17
C GLY A 202 21.30 8.73 4.58
N GLU A 203 21.57 7.78 3.68
CA GLU A 203 22.85 7.67 2.97
C GLU A 203 23.10 8.88 2.08
N PHE A 204 22.06 9.39 1.40
CA PHE A 204 22.17 10.63 0.62
C PHE A 204 22.50 11.83 1.51
N GLN A 205 21.87 11.99 2.66
CA GLN A 205 22.11 13.06 3.61
C GLN A 205 23.51 13.01 4.24
N SER A 206 24.05 11.83 4.43
CA SER A 206 25.43 11.63 4.93
C SER A 206 26.49 11.81 3.86
N SER A 207 26.11 12.27 2.65
CA SER A 207 26.99 12.43 1.47
C SER A 207 27.59 11.12 0.94
N ASN A 208 27.01 9.98 1.32
CA ASN A 208 27.39 8.64 0.83
C ASN A 208 26.56 8.27 -0.41
N LEU A 209 26.84 8.95 -1.52
CA LEU A 209 26.07 8.80 -2.75
C LEU A 209 26.09 7.34 -3.29
N ASP A 210 27.22 6.65 -3.16
CA ASP A 210 27.34 5.29 -3.68
C ASP A 210 26.49 4.28 -2.88
N ALA A 211 26.42 4.39 -1.55
CA ALA A 211 25.52 3.60 -0.72
C ALA A 211 24.05 3.95 -0.99
N SER A 212 23.71 5.23 -1.16
CA SER A 212 22.36 5.66 -1.54
C SER A 212 21.93 5.09 -2.90
N ILE A 213 22.82 5.07 -3.90
CA ILE A 213 22.56 4.46 -5.21
C ILE A 213 22.37 2.94 -5.07
N ALA A 214 23.19 2.28 -4.26
CA ALA A 214 23.10 0.85 -4.02
C ALA A 214 21.77 0.46 -3.34
N ALA A 215 21.39 1.13 -2.27
CA ALA A 215 20.11 0.92 -1.58
C ALA A 215 18.90 1.24 -2.51
N SER A 216 19.00 2.30 -3.33
CA SER A 216 18.00 2.61 -4.34
C SER A 216 17.85 1.51 -5.40
N ALA A 217 18.95 0.91 -5.84
CA ALA A 217 18.90 -0.20 -6.78
C ALA A 217 18.23 -1.43 -6.18
N VAL A 218 18.51 -1.77 -4.92
CA VAL A 218 17.82 -2.83 -4.18
C VAL A 218 16.32 -2.57 -4.11
N LEU A 219 15.89 -1.34 -3.79
CA LEU A 219 14.47 -0.96 -3.75
C LEU A 219 13.80 -1.14 -5.12
N VAL A 220 14.44 -0.68 -6.20
CA VAL A 220 13.91 -0.82 -7.56
C VAL A 220 13.80 -2.29 -7.97
N ILE A 221 14.84 -3.09 -7.69
CA ILE A 221 14.82 -4.53 -7.98
C ILE A 221 13.71 -5.24 -7.20
N ALA A 222 13.59 -4.97 -5.90
CA ALA A 222 12.50 -5.52 -5.08
C ALA A 222 11.12 -5.16 -5.63
N ALA A 223 10.92 -3.89 -6.02
CA ALA A 223 9.69 -3.45 -6.63
C ALA A 223 9.40 -4.14 -7.97
N LEU A 224 10.41 -4.30 -8.83
CA LEU A 224 10.28 -5.01 -10.11
C LEU A 224 9.94 -6.48 -9.92
N ILE A 225 10.64 -7.19 -9.01
CA ILE A 225 10.37 -8.59 -8.70
C ILE A 225 8.92 -8.77 -8.26
N ALA A 226 8.45 -7.95 -7.32
CA ALA A 226 7.08 -8.05 -6.84
C ALA A 226 6.04 -7.74 -7.93
N LEU A 227 6.27 -6.74 -8.79
CA LEU A 227 5.40 -6.47 -9.93
C LEU A 227 5.36 -7.64 -10.93
N LEU A 228 6.49 -8.27 -11.20
CA LEU A 228 6.58 -9.43 -12.09
C LEU A 228 5.87 -10.65 -11.51
N LEU A 229 6.00 -10.90 -10.19
CA LEU A 229 5.29 -11.98 -9.49
C LEU A 229 3.77 -11.79 -9.59
N VAL A 230 3.27 -10.58 -9.35
CA VAL A 230 1.83 -10.28 -9.45
C VAL A 230 1.34 -10.45 -10.90
N ARG A 231 2.09 -9.97 -11.89
CA ARG A 231 1.72 -10.16 -13.32
C ARG A 231 1.76 -11.63 -13.74
N GLY A 232 2.74 -12.39 -13.29
CA GLY A 232 2.85 -13.82 -13.57
C GLY A 232 1.66 -14.63 -13.07
N LEU A 233 1.18 -14.31 -11.85
CA LEU A 233 -0.02 -14.92 -11.26
C LEU A 233 -1.31 -14.61 -12.03
N HIS A 234 -1.40 -13.44 -12.66
CA HIS A 234 -2.54 -13.09 -13.50
C HIS A 234 -2.50 -13.80 -14.86
N TRP A 235 -1.33 -13.98 -15.44
CA TRP A 235 -1.21 -14.61 -16.76
C TRP A 235 -1.47 -16.12 -16.68
N SER A 236 -1.02 -16.83 -15.67
CA SER A 236 -1.30 -18.26 -15.48
C SER A 236 -2.82 -18.52 -15.39
N ARG A 237 -3.56 -17.72 -14.63
CA ARG A 237 -5.03 -17.86 -14.53
C ARG A 237 -5.76 -17.58 -15.86
N ALA A 238 -5.25 -16.66 -16.69
CA ALA A 238 -5.82 -16.36 -17.99
C ALA A 238 -5.57 -17.48 -19.01
N LEU A 239 -4.48 -18.23 -18.89
CA LEU A 239 -4.17 -19.39 -19.73
C LEU A 239 -4.99 -20.61 -19.31
N ASP A 240 -5.17 -20.85 -18.00
CA ASP A 240 -6.00 -21.92 -17.47
C ASP A 240 -7.48 -21.77 -17.89
N ALA A 241 -7.98 -20.54 -17.91
CA ALA A 241 -9.34 -20.23 -18.38
C ALA A 241 -9.55 -20.45 -19.89
N ARG A 242 -8.48 -20.37 -20.71
CA ARG A 242 -8.53 -20.63 -22.17
C ARG A 242 -8.29 -22.09 -22.54
N GLY A 243 -7.70 -22.89 -21.65
CA GLY A 243 -7.46 -24.31 -21.87
C GLY A 243 -8.61 -25.22 -21.43
N ALA A 244 -9.64 -24.68 -20.77
CA ALA A 244 -10.80 -25.41 -20.26
C ALA A 244 -12.06 -25.27 -21.15
N GLY A 245 -11.96 -24.67 -22.34
CA GLY A 245 -12.99 -24.59 -23.38
C GLY A 245 -12.55 -25.32 -24.62
#